data_eb85344d543d9493c0e1dfe4f77a2e92
#
_entry.id   eb85344d543d9493c0e1dfe4f77a2e92
#
_cell.length_a   1.000
_cell.length_b   1.000
_cell.length_c   1.000
_cell.angle_alpha   90.00
_cell.angle_beta   90.00
_cell.angle_gamma   90.00
#
_symmetry.space_group_name_H-M   'P 1'
#
loop_
_entity.id
_entity.type
_entity.pdbx_description
1 polymer ?
#
loop_
_entity_poly.entity_id
_entity_poly.type
_entity_poly.pdbx_seq_one_letter_code
_entity_poly.pdbx_strand_id
1 'polypeptide(L)'
;MPDNRRTITQPGDFIPGVKFKEVEYTIVLVTGGFDPLHSGHIEYFKAAASYGNILLVGVNSDAWLKRKKGRSFMPIDERADIISHLGMVGGVVRFDDEFDADDSACKFIQMTLNNYPTAKIVFANGGDRSNDNCPEFAVQDPRLKFVFGVGGENKKNSSSWILKEWEAPKVEREWGHYRNLYKGDGFQVKELVIAPHSKLSMQRHKHRSETWNLVSGAAHVLTSTNNSDPTDGARRQTLTPPNPVDIPKGTWHQGVNDSDKPAHIVEVWKGPSELLEEDDIERWD
;
A
#
# COMPACT_ATOMS: atom_id res chain seq x y z
N MET A 1 19.31 26.21 15.39
CA MET A 1 18.75 25.88 16.70
C MET A 1 18.83 24.37 16.84
N PRO A 2 19.32 23.80 17.96
CA PRO A 2 19.35 22.35 18.10
C PRO A 2 17.92 21.81 18.13
N ASP A 3 17.68 20.80 17.32
CA ASP A 3 16.40 20.09 17.26
C ASP A 3 16.22 19.28 18.56
N ASN A 4 15.30 19.70 19.42
CA ASN A 4 15.04 19.10 20.72
C ASN A 4 13.95 18.01 20.68
N ARG A 5 13.59 17.51 19.49
CA ARG A 5 12.62 16.44 19.33
C ARG A 5 13.28 15.10 19.62
N ARG A 6 12.86 14.39 20.64
CA ARG A 6 13.42 13.09 21.05
C ARG A 6 12.40 11.99 20.85
N THR A 7 12.86 10.92 20.26
CA THR A 7 12.12 9.65 20.25
C THR A 7 12.21 9.02 21.63
N ILE A 8 11.08 8.82 22.30
CA ILE A 8 11.02 8.15 23.60
C ILE A 8 11.08 6.64 23.35
N THR A 9 12.17 5.99 23.77
CA THR A 9 12.43 4.58 23.44
C THR A 9 12.26 3.62 24.61
N GLN A 10 12.19 4.13 25.86
CA GLN A 10 12.05 3.31 27.06
C GLN A 10 11.12 3.96 28.08
N PRO A 11 10.48 3.19 28.98
CA PRO A 11 9.79 3.73 30.15
C PRO A 11 10.80 4.51 31.01
N GLY A 12 10.72 5.83 30.97
CA GLY A 12 11.67 6.72 31.65
C GLY A 12 12.42 7.71 30.76
N ASP A 13 12.37 7.54 29.43
CA ASP A 13 12.91 8.52 28.47
C ASP A 13 11.92 9.69 28.32
N PHE A 14 11.86 10.53 29.36
CA PHE A 14 11.09 11.75 29.39
C PHE A 14 11.81 12.88 28.69
N ILE A 15 11.06 13.88 28.20
CA ILE A 15 11.62 15.17 27.78
C ILE A 15 12.31 15.80 28.99
N PRO A 16 13.64 15.68 29.18
CA PRO A 16 14.29 16.24 30.36
C PRO A 16 14.25 17.77 30.29
N GLY A 17 13.76 18.40 31.35
CA GLY A 17 13.84 19.84 31.53
C GLY A 17 12.53 20.61 31.34
N VAL A 18 11.43 19.99 30.96
CA VAL A 18 10.11 20.64 30.96
C VAL A 18 9.50 20.47 32.35
N LYS A 19 9.80 21.37 33.28
CA LYS A 19 9.00 21.55 34.50
C LYS A 19 7.74 22.30 34.08
N PHE A 20 6.64 21.57 33.89
CA PHE A 20 5.33 22.18 33.75
C PHE A 20 4.95 22.80 35.08
N LYS A 21 4.82 24.15 35.15
CA LYS A 21 4.06 24.79 36.19
C LYS A 21 2.62 24.22 36.14
N GLU A 22 1.85 24.27 37.22
CA GLU A 22 0.46 23.79 37.40
C GLU A 22 -0.52 24.27 36.32
N VAL A 23 -0.20 24.20 35.08
CA VAL A 23 -1.07 24.44 33.95
C VAL A 23 -1.68 23.09 33.54
N GLU A 24 -2.98 23.01 33.67
CA GLU A 24 -3.76 21.86 33.16
C GLU A 24 -3.45 21.68 31.66
N TYR A 25 -2.76 20.63 31.29
CA TYR A 25 -2.43 20.34 29.89
C TYR A 25 -3.04 19.02 29.43
N THR A 26 -3.35 18.97 28.15
CA THR A 26 -3.97 17.80 27.53
C THR A 26 -2.98 17.15 26.56
N ILE A 27 -2.72 15.88 26.78
CA ILE A 27 -1.93 15.04 25.87
C ILE A 27 -2.91 14.26 24.99
N VAL A 28 -2.71 14.35 23.69
CA VAL A 28 -3.47 13.57 22.69
C VAL A 28 -2.65 12.38 22.26
N LEU A 29 -3.25 11.22 22.30
CA LEU A 29 -2.63 9.96 21.86
C LEU A 29 -3.25 9.51 20.56
N VAL A 30 -2.43 9.12 19.63
CA VAL A 30 -2.79 8.40 18.41
C VAL A 30 -1.91 7.19 18.25
N THR A 31 -2.44 6.11 17.67
CA THR A 31 -1.67 4.88 17.43
C THR A 31 -1.85 4.35 16.03
N GLY A 32 -0.87 3.61 15.54
CA GLY A 32 -0.94 2.94 14.27
C GLY A 32 0.38 2.37 13.77
N GLY A 33 0.30 1.59 12.70
CA GLY A 33 1.49 1.05 12.03
C GLY A 33 2.23 2.11 11.21
N PHE A 34 1.50 3.03 10.56
CA PHE A 34 2.05 4.10 9.72
C PHE A 34 3.07 3.61 8.68
N ASP A 35 2.72 2.54 8.00
CA ASP A 35 3.64 1.76 7.17
C ASP A 35 3.12 1.52 5.75
N PRO A 36 3.54 2.34 4.76
CA PRO A 36 4.26 3.60 4.89
C PRO A 36 3.37 4.74 5.40
N LEU A 37 4.02 5.81 5.89
CA LEU A 37 3.35 7.07 6.21
C LEU A 37 2.83 7.72 4.91
N HIS A 38 1.62 8.30 4.96
CA HIS A 38 0.99 8.95 3.80
C HIS A 38 0.13 10.16 4.22
N SER A 39 -0.36 10.92 3.24
CA SER A 39 -1.14 12.14 3.47
C SER A 39 -2.35 11.96 4.40
N GLY A 40 -3.03 10.82 4.33
CA GLY A 40 -4.13 10.50 5.23
C GLY A 40 -3.71 10.42 6.71
N HIS A 41 -2.51 9.90 7.00
CA HIS A 41 -1.96 9.92 8.35
C HIS A 41 -1.61 11.34 8.79
N ILE A 42 -1.11 12.19 7.88
CA ILE A 42 -0.80 13.60 8.18
C ILE A 42 -2.08 14.36 8.56
N GLU A 43 -3.17 14.17 7.80
CA GLU A 43 -4.48 14.79 8.13
C GLU A 43 -5.02 14.29 9.47
N TYR A 44 -4.88 12.99 9.75
CA TYR A 44 -5.23 12.41 11.04
C TYR A 44 -4.43 13.05 12.18
N PHE A 45 -3.11 13.19 12.05
CA PHE A 45 -2.28 13.83 13.08
C PHE A 45 -2.62 15.30 13.27
N LYS A 46 -2.87 16.06 12.20
CA LYS A 46 -3.30 17.46 12.27
C LYS A 46 -4.63 17.59 13.03
N ALA A 47 -5.60 16.74 12.67
CA ALA A 47 -6.90 16.75 13.34
C ALA A 47 -6.77 16.35 14.81
N ALA A 48 -6.00 15.30 15.11
CA ALA A 48 -5.76 14.86 16.49
C ALA A 48 -5.08 15.94 17.32
N ALA A 49 -4.07 16.63 16.80
CA ALA A 49 -3.35 17.70 17.50
C ALA A 49 -4.27 18.84 17.96
N SER A 50 -5.42 19.05 17.33
CA SER A 50 -6.38 20.09 17.73
C SER A 50 -7.14 19.80 19.04
N TYR A 51 -7.07 18.56 19.55
CA TYR A 51 -7.75 18.15 20.78
C TYR A 51 -6.92 18.40 22.05
N GLY A 52 -5.68 18.85 21.94
CA GLY A 52 -4.84 19.10 23.11
C GLY A 52 -3.58 19.92 22.82
N ASN A 53 -2.67 19.90 23.78
CA ASN A 53 -1.45 20.72 23.75
C ASN A 53 -0.25 19.95 23.16
N ILE A 54 -0.23 18.63 23.34
CA ILE A 54 0.87 17.76 22.94
C ILE A 54 0.28 16.55 22.23
N LEU A 55 0.74 16.26 21.01
CA LEU A 55 0.41 15.04 20.31
C LEU A 55 1.53 14.00 20.52
N LEU A 56 1.20 12.88 21.15
CA LEU A 56 2.07 11.70 21.22
C LEU A 56 1.58 10.64 20.26
N VAL A 57 2.49 10.15 19.44
CA VAL A 57 2.22 9.11 18.45
C VAL A 57 2.81 7.79 18.90
N GLY A 58 1.95 6.82 19.16
CA GLY A 58 2.33 5.44 19.43
C GLY A 58 2.51 4.67 18.14
N VAL A 59 3.71 4.14 17.89
CA VAL A 59 4.03 3.36 16.71
C VAL A 59 4.03 1.88 17.06
N ASN A 60 3.14 1.12 16.39
CA ASN A 60 3.04 -0.32 16.58
C ASN A 60 4.30 -1.05 16.10
N SER A 61 4.64 -2.16 16.74
CA SER A 61 5.82 -2.97 16.44
C SER A 61 5.80 -3.58 15.03
N ASP A 62 6.97 -4.00 14.54
CA ASP A 62 7.08 -4.75 13.28
C ASP A 62 6.41 -6.13 13.40
N ALA A 63 6.43 -6.72 14.60
CA ALA A 63 5.72 -7.97 14.89
C ALA A 63 4.20 -7.80 14.76
N TRP A 64 3.64 -6.69 15.25
CA TRP A 64 2.23 -6.35 15.06
C TRP A 64 1.87 -6.21 13.57
N LEU A 65 2.69 -5.46 12.80
CA LEU A 65 2.48 -5.32 11.35
C LEU A 65 2.53 -6.66 10.63
N LYS A 66 3.45 -7.54 11.02
CA LYS A 66 3.55 -8.89 10.47
C LYS A 66 2.29 -9.71 10.75
N ARG A 67 1.72 -9.65 11.95
CA ARG A 67 0.45 -10.30 12.26
C ARG A 67 -0.73 -9.73 11.46
N LYS A 68 -0.80 -8.39 11.35
CA LYS A 68 -1.94 -7.69 10.71
C LYS A 68 -1.89 -7.64 9.18
N LYS A 69 -0.69 -7.54 8.59
CA LYS A 69 -0.48 -7.29 7.15
C LYS A 69 0.45 -8.30 6.47
N GLY A 70 0.96 -9.29 7.20
CA GLY A 70 1.90 -10.29 6.70
C GLY A 70 3.36 -9.86 6.72
N ARG A 71 3.65 -8.55 6.74
CA ARG A 71 5.01 -7.97 6.79
C ARG A 71 4.98 -6.54 7.28
N SER A 72 6.14 -6.01 7.67
CA SER A 72 6.42 -4.57 7.71
C SER A 72 7.13 -4.14 6.42
N PHE A 73 6.79 -2.99 5.88
CA PHE A 73 7.49 -2.38 4.74
C PHE A 73 8.71 -1.60 5.22
N MET A 74 8.54 -0.76 6.26
CA MET A 74 9.62 -0.04 6.91
C MET A 74 9.82 -0.54 8.34
N PRO A 75 11.09 -0.70 8.83
CA PRO A 75 11.37 -0.97 10.22
C PRO A 75 10.77 0.08 11.15
N ILE A 76 10.44 -0.30 12.39
CA ILE A 76 9.85 0.62 13.37
C ILE A 76 10.70 1.86 13.61
N ASP A 77 12.03 1.74 13.54
CA ASP A 77 12.95 2.85 13.75
C ASP A 77 12.80 3.92 12.66
N GLU A 78 12.73 3.52 11.40
CA GLU A 78 12.50 4.43 10.26
C GLU A 78 11.12 5.12 10.39
N ARG A 79 10.08 4.35 10.70
CA ARG A 79 8.73 4.90 10.85
C ARG A 79 8.66 5.92 11.98
N ALA A 80 9.24 5.61 13.12
CA ALA A 80 9.29 6.48 14.28
C ALA A 80 10.12 7.73 14.03
N ASP A 81 11.26 7.61 13.35
CA ASP A 81 12.12 8.73 13.02
C ASP A 81 11.40 9.72 12.09
N ILE A 82 10.81 9.25 10.99
CA ILE A 82 10.02 10.09 10.07
C ILE A 82 8.91 10.83 10.82
N ILE A 83 8.15 10.14 11.68
CA ILE A 83 7.03 10.72 12.42
C ILE A 83 7.54 11.78 13.42
N SER A 84 8.67 11.55 14.07
CA SER A 84 9.24 12.47 15.05
C SER A 84 9.62 13.85 14.48
N HIS A 85 9.88 13.91 13.16
CA HIS A 85 10.21 15.14 12.44
C HIS A 85 8.98 15.91 11.93
N LEU A 86 7.76 15.44 12.19
CA LEU A 86 6.54 16.16 11.83
C LEU A 86 6.27 17.28 12.85
N GLY A 87 6.09 18.51 12.37
CA GLY A 87 5.98 19.70 13.23
C GLY A 87 4.82 19.70 14.23
N MET A 88 3.75 18.91 13.99
CA MET A 88 2.61 18.76 14.89
C MET A 88 2.83 17.67 15.97
N VAL A 89 3.87 16.84 15.85
CA VAL A 89 4.13 15.72 16.77
C VAL A 89 5.04 16.19 17.89
N GLY A 90 4.56 16.08 19.14
CA GLY A 90 5.32 16.42 20.34
C GLY A 90 6.24 15.31 20.82
N GLY A 91 5.95 14.05 20.44
CA GLY A 91 6.80 12.90 20.74
C GLY A 91 6.30 11.62 20.09
N VAL A 92 7.19 10.66 19.93
CA VAL A 92 6.90 9.35 19.36
C VAL A 92 7.28 8.27 20.39
N VAL A 93 6.37 7.33 20.59
CA VAL A 93 6.57 6.20 21.47
C VAL A 93 6.51 4.91 20.67
N ARG A 94 7.59 4.14 20.69
CA ARG A 94 7.57 2.75 20.26
C ARG A 94 7.01 1.94 21.42
N PHE A 95 5.87 1.34 21.26
CA PHE A 95 5.31 0.51 22.31
C PHE A 95 5.27 -0.95 21.89
N ASP A 96 5.50 -1.80 22.87
CA ASP A 96 5.47 -3.23 22.66
C ASP A 96 4.04 -3.74 22.77
N ASP A 97 3.45 -3.97 21.61
CA ASP A 97 2.14 -4.58 21.42
C ASP A 97 2.23 -6.06 21.03
N GLU A 98 3.44 -6.61 21.05
CA GLU A 98 3.69 -8.01 20.64
C GLU A 98 2.99 -9.01 21.55
N PHE A 99 2.88 -8.68 22.83
CA PHE A 99 2.30 -9.55 23.85
C PHE A 99 0.85 -9.21 24.21
N ASP A 100 0.25 -8.18 23.59
CA ASP A 100 -1.15 -7.88 23.79
C ASP A 100 -2.02 -8.76 22.90
N ALA A 101 -2.72 -9.71 23.54
CA ALA A 101 -3.54 -10.71 22.83
C ALA A 101 -4.68 -10.09 21.97
N ASP A 102 -5.11 -8.87 22.31
CA ASP A 102 -6.16 -8.11 21.64
C ASP A 102 -5.63 -7.07 20.66
N ASP A 103 -4.30 -7.02 20.45
CA ASP A 103 -3.61 -6.02 19.62
C ASP A 103 -4.00 -4.56 19.97
N SER A 104 -4.26 -4.28 21.25
CA SER A 104 -4.71 -2.97 21.74
C SER A 104 -3.56 -2.00 22.02
N ALA A 105 -3.92 -0.74 22.22
CA ALA A 105 -3.01 0.30 22.69
C ALA A 105 -3.09 0.53 24.21
N CYS A 106 -3.68 -0.41 24.97
CA CYS A 106 -3.88 -0.27 26.42
C CYS A 106 -2.58 0.02 27.18
N LYS A 107 -1.49 -0.67 26.84
CA LYS A 107 -0.16 -0.42 27.45
C LYS A 107 0.34 0.99 27.19
N PHE A 108 0.20 1.48 25.98
CA PHE A 108 0.62 2.84 25.62
C PHE A 108 -0.18 3.89 26.42
N ILE A 109 -1.51 3.73 26.50
CA ILE A 109 -2.37 4.61 27.29
C ILE A 109 -1.98 4.55 28.77
N GLN A 110 -1.85 3.35 29.35
CA GLN A 110 -1.50 3.19 30.77
C GLN A 110 -0.12 3.77 31.09
N MET A 111 0.86 3.56 30.23
CA MET A 111 2.18 4.15 30.36
C MET A 111 2.13 5.68 30.36
N THR A 112 1.31 6.27 29.48
CA THR A 112 1.15 7.74 29.42
C THR A 112 0.46 8.25 30.69
N LEU A 113 -0.60 7.61 31.16
CA LEU A 113 -1.29 7.98 32.42
C LEU A 113 -0.36 7.97 33.63
N ASN A 114 0.52 6.96 33.71
CA ASN A 114 1.49 6.82 34.79
C ASN A 114 2.58 7.90 34.75
N ASN A 115 3.04 8.21 33.55
CA ASN A 115 4.15 9.15 33.33
C ASN A 115 3.72 10.61 33.42
N TYR A 116 2.43 10.89 33.21
CA TYR A 116 1.85 12.24 33.24
C TYR A 116 0.66 12.30 34.21
N PRO A 117 0.90 12.22 35.51
CA PRO A 117 -0.17 12.05 36.50
C PRO A 117 -1.15 13.23 36.61
N THR A 118 -0.76 14.42 36.15
CA THR A 118 -1.57 15.63 36.18
C THR A 118 -2.21 16.02 34.85
N ALA A 119 -1.85 15.29 33.75
CA ALA A 119 -2.36 15.55 32.42
C ALA A 119 -3.78 14.98 32.22
N LYS A 120 -4.58 15.68 31.44
CA LYS A 120 -5.75 15.08 30.77
C LYS A 120 -5.25 14.32 29.54
N ILE A 121 -5.80 13.14 29.32
CA ILE A 121 -5.42 12.30 28.18
C ILE A 121 -6.61 12.18 27.22
N VAL A 122 -6.38 12.42 25.95
CA VAL A 122 -7.36 12.20 24.88
C VAL A 122 -6.82 11.10 23.98
N PHE A 123 -7.46 9.95 23.94
CA PHE A 123 -7.14 8.91 22.97
C PHE A 123 -7.99 9.14 21.71
N ALA A 124 -7.34 9.61 20.64
CA ALA A 124 -7.98 10.00 19.40
C ALA A 124 -7.95 8.86 18.39
N ASN A 125 -9.11 8.41 17.94
CA ASN A 125 -9.28 7.32 16.99
C ASN A 125 -9.74 7.84 15.64
N GLY A 126 -9.08 7.38 14.57
CA GLY A 126 -9.46 7.66 13.19
C GLY A 126 -9.99 6.41 12.48
N GLY A 127 -10.44 6.60 11.23
CA GLY A 127 -10.91 5.51 10.38
C GLY A 127 -12.20 4.86 10.87
N ASP A 128 -12.21 3.53 10.90
CA ASP A 128 -13.34 2.66 11.21
C ASP A 128 -13.49 2.29 12.70
N ARG A 129 -12.69 2.89 13.57
CA ARG A 129 -12.80 2.73 15.02
C ARG A 129 -14.05 3.45 15.55
N SER A 130 -14.79 2.77 16.41
CA SER A 130 -16.02 3.26 17.06
C SER A 130 -16.08 2.80 18.51
N ASN A 131 -17.14 3.23 19.22
CA ASN A 131 -17.40 2.77 20.58
C ASN A 131 -17.56 1.24 20.70
N ASP A 132 -17.98 0.57 19.64
CA ASP A 132 -18.30 -0.86 19.66
C ASP A 132 -17.06 -1.74 19.42
N ASN A 133 -15.95 -1.18 18.94
CA ASN A 133 -14.77 -1.93 18.54
C ASN A 133 -13.45 -1.39 19.09
N CYS A 134 -13.49 -0.73 20.27
CA CYS A 134 -12.33 -0.13 20.91
C CYS A 134 -11.93 -0.91 22.18
N PRO A 135 -10.97 -1.85 22.11
CA PRO A 135 -10.53 -2.62 23.29
C PRO A 135 -9.90 -1.73 24.36
N GLU A 136 -9.42 -0.55 24.00
CA GLU A 136 -8.81 0.43 24.90
C GLU A 136 -9.77 0.96 25.98
N PHE A 137 -11.08 0.74 25.84
CA PHE A 137 -12.04 1.01 26.92
C PHE A 137 -11.80 0.17 28.20
N ALA A 138 -10.98 -0.87 28.11
CA ALA A 138 -10.52 -1.60 29.28
C ALA A 138 -9.71 -0.72 30.27
N VAL A 139 -9.09 0.37 29.77
CA VAL A 139 -8.37 1.32 30.60
C VAL A 139 -9.36 2.32 31.22
N GLN A 140 -9.55 2.23 32.53
CA GLN A 140 -10.46 3.07 33.29
C GLN A 140 -9.66 4.11 34.08
N ASP A 141 -9.70 5.37 33.66
CA ASP A 141 -9.09 6.51 34.37
C ASP A 141 -9.93 7.77 34.11
N PRO A 142 -10.28 8.56 35.14
CA PRO A 142 -11.12 9.74 35.00
C PRO A 142 -10.49 10.86 34.13
N ARG A 143 -9.19 10.82 33.92
CA ARG A 143 -8.44 11.76 33.06
C ARG A 143 -8.47 11.36 31.58
N LEU A 144 -8.85 10.12 31.27
CA LEU A 144 -8.87 9.56 29.91
C LEU A 144 -10.19 9.85 29.22
N LYS A 145 -10.12 10.40 28.02
CA LYS A 145 -11.27 10.60 27.12
C LYS A 145 -10.98 9.96 25.77
N PHE A 146 -12.02 9.41 25.16
CA PHE A 146 -11.96 8.83 23.81
C PHE A 146 -12.64 9.77 22.82
N VAL A 147 -12.05 9.95 21.65
CA VAL A 147 -12.60 10.69 20.52
C VAL A 147 -12.49 9.83 19.27
N PHE A 148 -13.57 9.77 18.48
CA PHE A 148 -13.66 8.95 17.27
C PHE A 148 -13.90 9.81 16.02
N GLY A 149 -13.68 9.23 14.83
CA GLY A 149 -13.87 9.93 13.57
C GLY A 149 -12.84 11.03 13.30
N VAL A 150 -11.69 11.00 14.00
CA VAL A 150 -10.65 12.02 13.89
C VAL A 150 -9.96 11.91 12.53
N GLY A 151 -9.91 13.02 11.79
CA GLY A 151 -9.36 13.06 10.42
C GLY A 151 -10.38 12.78 9.31
N GLY A 152 -11.66 12.56 9.69
CA GLY A 152 -12.79 12.37 8.76
C GLY A 152 -12.95 10.93 8.27
N GLU A 153 -14.12 10.65 7.71
CA GLU A 153 -14.51 9.31 7.22
C GLU A 153 -13.97 9.00 5.81
N ASN A 154 -13.55 10.01 5.06
CA ASN A 154 -13.05 9.86 3.71
C ASN A 154 -11.63 9.30 3.71
N LYS A 155 -11.50 8.02 3.47
CA LYS A 155 -10.21 7.33 3.29
C LYS A 155 -9.56 7.76 1.96
N LYS A 156 -8.90 8.91 1.98
CA LYS A 156 -8.22 9.48 0.79
C LYS A 156 -7.07 8.60 0.29
N ASN A 157 -6.48 7.79 1.17
CA ASN A 157 -5.33 6.96 0.84
C ASN A 157 -5.18 5.79 1.82
N SER A 158 -4.36 4.81 1.46
CA SER A 158 -4.04 3.68 2.33
C SER A 158 -2.64 3.18 2.02
N SER A 159 -1.89 2.84 3.07
CA SER A 159 -0.56 2.22 2.93
C SER A 159 -0.59 1.00 2.01
N SER A 160 -1.61 0.15 2.13
CA SER A 160 -1.74 -1.05 1.29
C SER A 160 -1.97 -0.73 -0.19
N TRP A 161 -2.71 0.35 -0.50
CA TRP A 161 -2.90 0.77 -1.90
C TRP A 161 -1.61 1.34 -2.49
N ILE A 162 -0.88 2.15 -1.72
CA ILE A 162 0.41 2.72 -2.13
C ILE A 162 1.41 1.61 -2.40
N LEU A 163 1.53 0.63 -1.51
CA LEU A 163 2.45 -0.49 -1.68
C LEU A 163 2.08 -1.36 -2.89
N LYS A 164 0.80 -1.66 -3.09
CA LYS A 164 0.33 -2.42 -4.25
C LYS A 164 0.68 -1.70 -5.56
N GLU A 165 0.46 -0.39 -5.61
CA GLU A 165 0.79 0.40 -6.80
C GLU A 165 2.30 0.48 -7.03
N TRP A 166 3.09 0.54 -5.96
CA TRP A 166 4.55 0.55 -6.06
C TRP A 166 5.12 -0.81 -6.50
N GLU A 167 4.56 -1.93 -6.01
CA GLU A 167 5.01 -3.29 -6.36
C GLU A 167 4.70 -3.67 -7.82
N ALA A 168 3.55 -3.22 -8.32
CA ALA A 168 3.10 -3.50 -9.68
C ALA A 168 2.50 -2.22 -10.29
N PRO A 169 3.32 -1.24 -10.64
CA PRO A 169 2.84 0.02 -11.17
C PRO A 169 2.08 -0.18 -12.48
N LYS A 170 1.03 0.60 -12.63
CA LYS A 170 0.25 0.64 -13.85
C LYS A 170 0.99 1.43 -14.92
N VAL A 171 1.24 0.81 -16.06
CA VAL A 171 1.87 1.45 -17.23
C VAL A 171 0.79 1.72 -18.27
N GLU A 172 0.41 2.99 -18.42
CA GLU A 172 -0.61 3.42 -19.37
C GLU A 172 -0.10 3.35 -20.82
N ARG A 173 -1.01 2.98 -21.74
CA ARG A 173 -0.81 2.94 -23.19
C ARG A 173 -2.10 3.41 -23.88
N GLU A 174 -2.02 3.76 -25.17
CA GLU A 174 -3.20 4.16 -25.96
C GLU A 174 -4.27 3.06 -26.02
N TRP A 175 -3.85 1.80 -25.98
CA TRP A 175 -4.75 0.64 -26.03
C TRP A 175 -5.29 0.20 -24.65
N GLY A 176 -4.90 0.85 -23.56
CA GLY A 176 -5.25 0.48 -22.19
C GLY A 176 -4.06 0.54 -21.26
N HIS A 177 -3.75 -0.53 -20.55
CA HIS A 177 -2.59 -0.54 -19.65
C HIS A 177 -2.09 -1.96 -19.38
N TYR A 178 -0.90 -2.05 -18.78
CA TYR A 178 -0.39 -3.29 -18.23
C TYR A 178 0.26 -3.10 -16.87
N ARG A 179 0.45 -4.21 -16.15
CA ARG A 179 1.23 -4.30 -14.90
C ARG A 179 2.16 -5.50 -14.99
N ASN A 180 3.40 -5.35 -14.56
CA ASN A 180 4.30 -6.46 -14.32
C ASN A 180 4.00 -7.01 -12.92
N LEU A 181 3.43 -8.22 -12.84
CA LEU A 181 2.99 -8.79 -11.58
C LEU A 181 4.10 -9.59 -10.88
N TYR A 182 4.92 -10.30 -11.66
CA TYR A 182 5.99 -11.11 -11.12
C TYR A 182 7.03 -11.44 -12.21
N LYS A 183 8.31 -11.41 -11.84
CA LYS A 183 9.41 -11.91 -12.69
C LYS A 183 10.16 -13.01 -11.93
N GLY A 184 10.19 -14.20 -12.47
CA GLY A 184 10.92 -15.36 -11.98
C GLY A 184 12.02 -15.79 -12.92
N ASP A 185 12.72 -16.88 -12.59
CA ASP A 185 13.73 -17.43 -13.45
C ASP A 185 13.09 -18.13 -14.66
N GLY A 186 13.38 -17.64 -15.86
CA GLY A 186 12.84 -18.15 -17.12
C GLY A 186 11.38 -17.76 -17.43
N PHE A 187 10.72 -16.92 -16.61
CA PHE A 187 9.36 -16.47 -16.90
C PHE A 187 9.02 -15.12 -16.28
N GLN A 188 8.00 -14.45 -16.84
CA GLN A 188 7.40 -13.23 -16.30
C GLN A 188 5.89 -13.31 -16.43
N VAL A 189 5.17 -12.79 -15.42
CA VAL A 189 3.71 -12.70 -15.41
C VAL A 189 3.29 -11.24 -15.50
N LYS A 190 2.38 -10.93 -16.43
CA LYS A 190 1.83 -9.59 -16.64
C LYS A 190 0.30 -9.64 -16.61
N GLU A 191 -0.30 -8.55 -16.18
CA GLU A 191 -1.69 -8.22 -16.45
C GLU A 191 -1.74 -7.25 -17.64
N LEU A 192 -2.54 -7.58 -18.66
CA LEU A 192 -2.88 -6.68 -19.75
C LEU A 192 -4.36 -6.32 -19.61
N VAL A 193 -4.69 -5.06 -19.73
CA VAL A 193 -6.08 -4.59 -19.78
C VAL A 193 -6.27 -3.83 -21.08
N ILE A 194 -6.93 -4.48 -22.04
CA ILE A 194 -7.22 -3.86 -23.35
C ILE A 194 -8.55 -3.10 -23.22
N ALA A 195 -8.51 -1.80 -23.44
CA ALA A 195 -9.67 -0.93 -23.40
C ALA A 195 -10.73 -1.32 -24.46
N PRO A 196 -11.99 -0.94 -24.30
CA PRO A 196 -13.02 -1.14 -25.31
C PRO A 196 -12.57 -0.62 -26.67
N HIS A 197 -12.88 -1.35 -27.74
CA HIS A 197 -12.59 -1.00 -29.14
C HIS A 197 -11.12 -0.65 -29.42
N SER A 198 -10.21 -1.34 -28.71
CA SER A 198 -8.77 -1.10 -28.78
C SER A 198 -7.99 -2.36 -29.13
N LYS A 199 -6.78 -2.16 -29.61
CA LYS A 199 -5.88 -3.24 -30.02
C LYS A 199 -4.43 -2.90 -29.68
N LEU A 200 -3.64 -3.93 -29.36
CA LEU A 200 -2.19 -3.83 -29.27
C LEU A 200 -1.57 -3.61 -30.66
N SER A 201 -0.30 -3.26 -30.72
CA SER A 201 0.46 -3.33 -31.98
C SER A 201 0.49 -4.77 -32.53
N MET A 202 0.56 -4.95 -33.84
CA MET A 202 1.00 -6.21 -34.43
C MET A 202 2.48 -6.37 -34.12
N GLN A 203 2.85 -7.40 -33.36
CA GLN A 203 4.20 -7.55 -32.79
C GLN A 203 4.68 -8.99 -32.77
N ARG A 204 5.98 -9.19 -32.67
CA ARG A 204 6.58 -10.50 -32.42
C ARG A 204 7.78 -10.41 -31.50
N HIS A 205 8.18 -11.56 -30.91
CA HIS A 205 9.27 -11.65 -29.97
C HIS A 205 10.30 -12.70 -30.43
N LYS A 206 11.56 -12.31 -30.36
CA LYS A 206 12.64 -13.17 -30.82
C LYS A 206 13.04 -14.23 -29.79
N HIS A 207 12.98 -13.87 -28.51
CA HIS A 207 13.57 -14.67 -27.43
C HIS A 207 12.54 -15.33 -26.54
N ARG A 208 11.31 -14.81 -26.50
CA ARG A 208 10.24 -15.31 -25.63
C ARG A 208 9.05 -15.87 -26.39
N SER A 209 8.36 -16.83 -25.79
CA SER A 209 6.99 -17.21 -26.11
C SER A 209 6.04 -16.64 -25.07
N GLU A 210 4.77 -16.57 -25.42
CA GLU A 210 3.73 -16.03 -24.53
C GLU A 210 2.56 -17.00 -24.40
N THR A 211 1.94 -17.03 -23.21
CA THR A 211 0.69 -17.74 -22.96
C THR A 211 -0.32 -16.73 -22.44
N TRP A 212 -1.45 -16.56 -23.11
CA TRP A 212 -2.48 -15.60 -22.78
C TRP A 212 -3.72 -16.28 -22.20
N ASN A 213 -4.16 -15.84 -21.02
CA ASN A 213 -5.35 -16.30 -20.35
C ASN A 213 -6.33 -15.13 -20.20
N LEU A 214 -7.47 -15.18 -20.84
CA LEU A 214 -8.56 -14.21 -20.60
C LEU A 214 -9.18 -14.47 -19.24
N VAL A 215 -9.20 -13.44 -18.39
CA VAL A 215 -9.79 -13.48 -17.03
C VAL A 215 -11.21 -12.94 -17.06
N SER A 216 -11.43 -11.82 -17.76
CA SER A 216 -12.75 -11.20 -17.88
C SER A 216 -12.84 -10.33 -19.14
N GLY A 217 -14.05 -10.01 -19.56
CA GLY A 217 -14.32 -9.28 -20.80
C GLY A 217 -14.33 -10.21 -22.01
N ALA A 218 -14.01 -9.66 -23.18
CA ALA A 218 -13.92 -10.38 -24.44
C ALA A 218 -12.75 -9.87 -25.27
N ALA A 219 -11.95 -10.77 -25.81
CA ALA A 219 -10.85 -10.44 -26.72
C ALA A 219 -10.56 -11.59 -27.66
N HIS A 220 -9.83 -11.30 -28.72
CA HIS A 220 -9.25 -12.30 -29.60
C HIS A 220 -7.80 -11.93 -29.91
N VAL A 221 -7.02 -12.90 -30.33
CA VAL A 221 -5.68 -12.70 -30.82
C VAL A 221 -5.64 -13.00 -32.33
N LEU A 222 -4.98 -12.12 -33.08
CA LEU A 222 -4.59 -12.35 -34.45
C LEU A 222 -3.17 -12.90 -34.44
N THR A 223 -2.91 -13.99 -35.17
CA THR A 223 -1.55 -14.55 -35.28
C THR A 223 -1.19 -14.78 -36.75
N SER A 224 0.08 -14.56 -37.09
CA SER A 224 0.59 -14.75 -38.43
C SER A 224 2.06 -15.21 -38.43
N THR A 225 2.43 -15.97 -39.44
CA THR A 225 3.83 -16.31 -39.75
C THR A 225 4.30 -15.62 -41.03
N ASN A 226 3.45 -14.81 -41.67
CA ASN A 226 3.79 -14.02 -42.85
C ASN A 226 4.71 -12.86 -42.43
N ASN A 227 5.95 -12.89 -42.92
CA ASN A 227 6.93 -11.83 -42.62
C ASN A 227 6.89 -10.67 -43.62
N SER A 228 6.18 -10.82 -44.74
CA SER A 228 6.03 -9.76 -45.75
C SER A 228 4.89 -8.82 -45.43
N ASP A 229 3.82 -9.35 -44.89
CA ASP A 229 2.69 -8.60 -44.32
C ASP A 229 1.96 -9.47 -43.28
N PRO A 230 2.25 -9.31 -42.02
CA PRO A 230 1.63 -10.13 -40.97
C PRO A 230 0.15 -9.86 -40.76
N THR A 231 -0.42 -8.79 -41.35
CA THR A 231 -1.85 -8.49 -41.29
C THR A 231 -2.63 -9.24 -42.37
N ASP A 232 -1.99 -9.59 -43.46
CA ASP A 232 -2.61 -10.36 -44.53
C ASP A 232 -2.76 -11.83 -44.16
N GLY A 233 -4.01 -12.32 -44.17
CA GLY A 233 -4.32 -13.71 -43.84
C GLY A 233 -4.09 -14.11 -42.37
N ALA A 234 -3.98 -13.14 -41.46
CA ALA A 234 -3.80 -13.42 -40.03
C ALA A 234 -4.94 -14.30 -39.49
N ARG A 235 -4.55 -15.36 -38.77
CA ARG A 235 -5.53 -16.24 -38.12
C ARG A 235 -6.09 -15.60 -36.87
N ARG A 236 -7.43 -15.52 -36.80
CA ARG A 236 -8.15 -15.05 -35.61
C ARG A 236 -8.44 -16.23 -34.67
N GLN A 237 -8.12 -16.07 -33.40
CA GLN A 237 -8.48 -16.99 -32.33
C GLN A 237 -9.11 -16.23 -31.16
N THR A 238 -10.36 -16.58 -30.83
CA THR A 238 -11.04 -15.97 -29.67
C THR A 238 -10.45 -16.51 -28.38
N LEU A 239 -10.16 -15.63 -27.45
CA LEU A 239 -9.75 -15.99 -26.10
C LEU A 239 -10.99 -16.43 -25.31
N THR A 240 -11.01 -17.67 -24.84
CA THR A 240 -12.19 -18.26 -24.18
C THR A 240 -11.76 -18.96 -22.89
N PRO A 241 -12.12 -18.42 -21.71
CA PRO A 241 -11.81 -19.09 -20.45
C PRO A 241 -12.45 -20.50 -20.40
N PRO A 242 -11.76 -21.49 -19.78
CA PRO A 242 -10.45 -21.41 -19.11
C PRO A 242 -9.27 -21.72 -20.08
N ASN A 243 -9.47 -21.74 -21.38
CA ASN A 243 -8.47 -22.22 -22.34
C ASN A 243 -7.46 -21.11 -22.65
N PRO A 244 -6.16 -21.33 -22.39
CA PRO A 244 -5.11 -20.40 -22.77
C PRO A 244 -4.85 -20.46 -24.29
N VAL A 245 -4.23 -19.39 -24.79
CA VAL A 245 -3.68 -19.34 -26.13
C VAL A 245 -2.18 -19.19 -26.02
N ASP A 246 -1.44 -20.14 -26.60
CA ASP A 246 0.00 -20.10 -26.68
C ASP A 246 0.45 -19.42 -27.97
N ILE A 247 1.39 -18.49 -27.83
CA ILE A 247 2.00 -17.72 -28.91
C ILE A 247 3.49 -18.08 -28.93
N PRO A 248 3.93 -18.89 -29.88
CA PRO A 248 5.34 -19.23 -30.00
C PRO A 248 6.22 -18.03 -30.34
N LYS A 249 7.49 -18.05 -29.90
CA LYS A 249 8.46 -17.04 -30.30
C LYS A 249 8.55 -16.94 -31.84
N GLY A 250 8.76 -15.70 -32.31
CA GLY A 250 8.81 -15.40 -33.74
C GLY A 250 7.45 -15.31 -34.43
N THR A 251 6.35 -15.62 -33.75
CA THR A 251 4.99 -15.50 -34.29
C THR A 251 4.50 -14.05 -34.15
N TRP A 252 4.10 -13.45 -35.26
CA TRP A 252 3.40 -12.16 -35.25
C TRP A 252 2.05 -12.32 -34.57
N HIS A 253 1.72 -11.40 -33.67
CA HIS A 253 0.46 -11.45 -32.96
C HIS A 253 -0.03 -10.06 -32.56
N GLN A 254 -1.36 -9.95 -32.40
CA GLN A 254 -2.03 -8.72 -31.99
C GLN A 254 -3.24 -9.08 -31.14
N GLY A 255 -3.33 -8.54 -29.93
CA GLY A 255 -4.52 -8.62 -29.10
C GLY A 255 -5.55 -7.56 -29.49
N VAL A 256 -6.81 -7.95 -29.62
CA VAL A 256 -7.90 -7.06 -30.05
C VAL A 256 -9.10 -7.23 -29.13
N ASN A 257 -9.65 -6.11 -28.68
CA ASN A 257 -10.91 -6.04 -27.96
C ASN A 257 -11.92 -5.20 -28.76
N ASP A 258 -12.85 -5.88 -29.42
CA ASP A 258 -13.93 -5.24 -30.18
C ASP A 258 -15.20 -4.98 -29.32
N SER A 259 -15.15 -5.30 -28.01
CA SER A 259 -16.30 -5.20 -27.12
C SER A 259 -16.39 -3.85 -26.40
N ASP A 260 -17.56 -3.57 -25.79
CA ASP A 260 -17.83 -2.35 -25.02
C ASP A 260 -17.25 -2.38 -23.60
N LYS A 261 -16.57 -3.46 -23.20
CA LYS A 261 -15.98 -3.63 -21.85
C LYS A 261 -14.48 -3.91 -21.95
N PRO A 262 -13.70 -3.49 -20.95
CA PRO A 262 -12.29 -3.86 -20.90
C PRO A 262 -12.10 -5.38 -20.92
N ALA A 263 -11.06 -5.85 -21.59
CA ALA A 263 -10.62 -7.23 -21.59
C ALA A 263 -9.39 -7.37 -20.68
N HIS A 264 -9.50 -8.21 -19.64
CA HIS A 264 -8.41 -8.50 -18.72
C HIS A 264 -7.76 -9.83 -19.09
N ILE A 265 -6.46 -9.80 -19.36
CA ILE A 265 -5.66 -10.95 -19.78
C ILE A 265 -4.49 -11.10 -18.80
N VAL A 266 -4.25 -12.32 -18.34
CA VAL A 266 -3.00 -12.70 -17.69
C VAL A 266 -2.08 -13.30 -18.75
N GLU A 267 -0.98 -12.64 -18.98
CA GLU A 267 0.07 -13.02 -19.93
C GLU A 267 1.25 -13.62 -19.18
N VAL A 268 1.73 -14.74 -19.63
CA VAL A 268 2.94 -15.39 -19.11
C VAL A 268 4.00 -15.46 -20.22
N TRP A 269 5.11 -14.77 -20.02
CA TRP A 269 6.29 -14.88 -20.87
C TRP A 269 7.14 -16.06 -20.42
N LYS A 270 7.77 -16.76 -21.38
CA LYS A 270 8.72 -17.85 -21.13
C LYS A 270 9.91 -17.70 -22.07
N GLY A 271 11.12 -17.73 -21.51
CA GLY A 271 12.38 -17.60 -22.26
C GLY A 271 13.59 -17.52 -21.33
N PRO A 272 14.80 -17.33 -21.85
CA PRO A 272 15.99 -17.13 -21.04
C PRO A 272 15.85 -15.87 -20.17
N SER A 273 16.14 -15.98 -18.87
CA SER A 273 15.92 -14.90 -17.89
C SER A 273 16.58 -13.58 -18.28
N GLU A 274 17.77 -13.63 -18.84
CA GLU A 274 18.56 -12.48 -19.28
C GLU A 274 18.01 -11.80 -20.55
N LEU A 275 17.09 -12.44 -21.28
CA LEU A 275 16.48 -11.96 -22.52
C LEU A 275 14.98 -11.68 -22.36
N LEU A 276 14.42 -11.86 -21.15
CA LEU A 276 13.02 -11.53 -20.83
C LEU A 276 12.89 -10.05 -20.49
N GLU A 277 13.04 -9.20 -21.50
CA GLU A 277 12.94 -7.75 -21.37
C GLU A 277 11.85 -7.18 -22.30
N GLU A 278 11.36 -5.97 -21.98
CA GLU A 278 10.33 -5.28 -22.79
C GLU A 278 10.85 -4.96 -24.20
N ASP A 279 12.17 -4.82 -24.37
CA ASP A 279 12.83 -4.50 -25.65
C ASP A 279 12.88 -5.68 -26.61
N ASP A 280 12.59 -6.93 -26.15
CA ASP A 280 12.41 -8.09 -27.04
C ASP A 280 11.08 -7.97 -27.80
N ILE A 281 10.94 -6.94 -28.61
CA ILE A 281 9.72 -6.66 -29.38
C ILE A 281 10.07 -6.04 -30.74
N GLU A 282 9.51 -6.62 -31.78
CA GLU A 282 9.49 -6.07 -33.13
C GLU A 282 8.02 -5.72 -33.46
N ARG A 283 7.77 -4.52 -33.95
CA ARG A 283 6.43 -4.03 -34.30
C ARG A 283 6.32 -3.90 -35.79
N TRP A 284 5.13 -4.21 -36.30
CA TRP A 284 4.74 -3.93 -37.68
C TRP A 284 3.99 -2.60 -37.69
N ASP A 285 4.54 -1.63 -38.45
CA ASP A 285 4.01 -0.28 -38.61
C ASP A 285 3.02 -0.20 -39.79
#